data_849c2081c9b2566d7880bab89ad4d55c
#
_entry.id   849c2081c9b2566d7880bab89ad4d55c
#
_cell.length_a   1.000
_cell.length_b   1.000
_cell.length_c   1.000
_cell.angle_alpha   90.00
_cell.angle_beta   90.00
_cell.angle_gamma   90.00
#
_symmetry.space_group_name_H-M   'P 1'
#
loop_
_entity.id
_entity.type
_entity.pdbx_description
1 polymer ?
#
loop_
_entity_poly.entity_id
_entity_poly.type
_entity_poly.pdbx_seq_one_letter_code
_entity_poly.pdbx_strand_id
1 'polypeptide(L)'
;MEKYLEIVEVHGREILDSRGNPTVSATVTVKDRESGRCFQGMAAVPSGASTGQFEAVELRDGETRYFGLGVQHAVKNIDEKIAGVLQGENALEQIRIDRILKETDGTDNKSSLGANAMLAVSMAVARAAAEALGLPLYRYFGGISSRLLPVPMMNILNGGKHAANTVDFQEFMIMPVQAETFAEGLRICAEIYHNLKKLLEEKGLSTGVGDEGGFAPDLPDAESVLDFLVEAIKASGYVPGQDIKIAMDAASSELYNEKTGMYHFPGESKLKGEEVLRDTGEMISYYERLVENYPIISIEDGLDENDWDGWQELTKRLGEKIQLVGDDLFVTNTKRLDAGIKLHCGNAILVKVNQIGTLSEAFEAVEMAHKNGYKAVISHRSGETEDTTIADIAVALNAGQIKTGAPCRSDRVAKYNRLLAIEEELKDAAAYMEPFCKI
;
A
#
# COMPACT_ATOMS: atom_id res chain seq x y z
N MET A 1 -25.55 -18.61 -25.25
CA MET A 1 -24.37 -19.37 -24.73
C MET A 1 -23.73 -18.51 -23.66
N GLU A 2 -23.19 -19.15 -22.64
CA GLU A 2 -22.43 -18.42 -21.61
C GLU A 2 -21.12 -17.90 -22.21
N LYS A 3 -20.79 -16.64 -21.96
CA LYS A 3 -19.55 -16.03 -22.49
C LYS A 3 -18.34 -16.74 -21.90
N TYR A 4 -17.40 -17.10 -22.73
CA TYR A 4 -16.20 -17.83 -22.33
C TYR A 4 -14.95 -17.19 -22.93
N LEU A 5 -14.07 -16.70 -22.07
CA LEU A 5 -12.80 -16.11 -22.43
C LEU A 5 -11.68 -17.10 -22.11
N GLU A 6 -11.32 -17.90 -23.12
CA GLU A 6 -10.31 -18.95 -22.99
C GLU A 6 -8.91 -18.36 -22.84
N ILE A 7 -8.19 -18.71 -21.78
CA ILE A 7 -6.78 -18.37 -21.64
C ILE A 7 -5.99 -19.22 -22.64
N VAL A 8 -5.34 -18.55 -23.60
CA VAL A 8 -4.59 -19.19 -24.68
C VAL A 8 -3.08 -19.03 -24.55
N GLU A 9 -2.62 -18.02 -23.78
CA GLU A 9 -1.21 -17.78 -23.56
C GLU A 9 -1.00 -17.06 -22.22
N VAL A 10 0.03 -17.46 -21.49
CA VAL A 10 0.52 -16.80 -20.28
C VAL A 10 2.03 -16.69 -20.41
N HIS A 11 2.58 -15.47 -20.29
CA HIS A 11 4.01 -15.21 -20.45
C HIS A 11 4.52 -14.29 -19.34
N GLY A 12 5.62 -14.69 -18.69
CA GLY A 12 6.32 -13.94 -17.65
C GLY A 12 7.50 -13.12 -18.21
N ARG A 13 7.80 -12.02 -17.54
CA ARG A 13 8.95 -11.19 -17.88
C ARG A 13 9.58 -10.60 -16.62
N GLU A 14 10.91 -10.58 -16.57
CA GLU A 14 11.64 -9.77 -15.60
C GLU A 14 11.68 -8.32 -16.08
N ILE A 15 11.32 -7.39 -15.20
CA ILE A 15 11.39 -5.94 -15.42
C ILE A 15 12.09 -5.29 -14.22
N LEU A 16 12.33 -3.98 -14.25
CA LEU A 16 12.89 -3.24 -13.11
C LEU A 16 11.79 -2.48 -12.37
N ASP A 17 11.89 -2.46 -11.04
CA ASP A 17 11.10 -1.60 -10.17
C ASP A 17 11.67 -0.17 -10.10
N SER A 18 11.02 0.73 -9.38
CA SER A 18 11.40 2.15 -9.21
C SER A 18 12.75 2.35 -8.50
N ARG A 19 13.31 1.30 -7.89
CA ARG A 19 14.63 1.29 -7.26
C ARG A 19 15.71 0.68 -8.17
N GLY A 20 15.33 0.20 -9.35
CA GLY A 20 16.23 -0.50 -10.29
C GLY A 20 16.48 -1.96 -9.92
N ASN A 21 15.66 -2.54 -9.02
CA ASN A 21 15.70 -3.96 -8.70
C ASN A 21 14.77 -4.76 -9.61
N PRO A 22 15.11 -6.02 -9.95
CA PRO A 22 14.23 -6.88 -10.72
C PRO A 22 12.89 -7.13 -10.02
N THR A 23 11.82 -7.16 -10.81
CA THR A 23 10.50 -7.64 -10.42
C THR A 23 9.82 -8.34 -11.59
N VAL A 24 8.60 -8.84 -11.37
CA VAL A 24 7.88 -9.69 -12.31
C VAL A 24 6.76 -8.92 -13.00
N SER A 25 6.65 -9.10 -14.32
CA SER A 25 5.47 -8.75 -15.10
C SER A 25 4.93 -10.00 -15.78
N ALA A 26 3.61 -10.11 -15.93
CA ALA A 26 2.97 -11.16 -16.71
C ALA A 26 2.06 -10.56 -17.79
N THR A 27 1.99 -11.23 -18.92
CA THR A 27 1.02 -10.97 -19.99
C THR A 27 0.15 -12.21 -20.16
N VAL A 28 -1.17 -12.02 -20.18
CA VAL A 28 -2.15 -13.07 -20.42
C VAL A 28 -2.95 -12.72 -21.68
N THR A 29 -3.01 -13.67 -22.61
CA THR A 29 -3.86 -13.57 -23.81
C THR A 29 -5.07 -14.45 -23.63
N VAL A 30 -6.26 -13.87 -23.81
CA VAL A 30 -7.54 -14.59 -23.80
C VAL A 30 -8.19 -14.56 -25.17
N LYS A 31 -8.87 -15.64 -25.53
CA LYS A 31 -9.64 -15.75 -26.78
C LYS A 31 -11.13 -15.86 -26.46
N ASP A 32 -11.91 -14.95 -26.95
CA ASP A 32 -13.37 -15.06 -26.92
C ASP A 32 -13.82 -16.18 -27.86
N ARG A 33 -14.39 -17.24 -27.30
CA ARG A 33 -14.83 -18.42 -28.07
C ARG A 33 -15.92 -18.12 -29.08
N GLU A 34 -16.74 -17.11 -28.83
CA GLU A 34 -17.86 -16.75 -29.74
C GLU A 34 -17.35 -15.95 -30.92
N SER A 35 -16.59 -14.89 -30.70
CA SER A 35 -16.09 -14.01 -31.76
C SER A 35 -14.76 -14.46 -32.38
N GLY A 36 -14.03 -15.32 -31.69
CA GLY A 36 -12.67 -15.72 -32.07
C GLY A 36 -11.61 -14.63 -31.85
N ARG A 37 -11.95 -13.47 -31.31
CA ARG A 37 -11.04 -12.34 -31.06
C ARG A 37 -10.16 -12.62 -29.84
N CYS A 38 -8.91 -12.16 -29.91
CA CYS A 38 -7.98 -12.22 -28.79
C CYS A 38 -7.87 -10.84 -28.11
N PHE A 39 -7.69 -10.87 -26.78
CA PHE A 39 -7.46 -9.71 -25.94
C PHE A 39 -6.30 -10.00 -25.00
N GLN A 40 -5.57 -8.97 -24.60
CA GLN A 40 -4.41 -9.10 -23.73
C GLN A 40 -4.55 -8.25 -22.47
N GLY A 41 -4.10 -8.81 -21.34
CA GLY A 41 -3.88 -8.07 -20.12
C GLY A 41 -2.42 -8.21 -19.70
N MET A 42 -1.82 -7.11 -19.26
CA MET A 42 -0.48 -7.10 -18.71
C MET A 42 -0.53 -6.48 -17.32
N ALA A 43 0.20 -7.05 -16.38
CA ALA A 43 0.37 -6.50 -15.04
C ALA A 43 1.79 -6.67 -14.55
N ALA A 44 2.21 -5.77 -13.67
CA ALA A 44 3.52 -5.78 -13.04
C ALA A 44 3.39 -5.71 -11.51
N VAL A 45 4.23 -6.45 -10.80
CA VAL A 45 4.15 -6.60 -9.34
C VAL A 45 5.15 -5.68 -8.65
N PRO A 46 4.76 -4.97 -7.57
CA PRO A 46 5.69 -4.21 -6.75
C PRO A 46 6.52 -5.11 -5.83
N SER A 47 7.55 -4.53 -5.19
CA SER A 47 8.44 -5.19 -4.24
C SER A 47 8.64 -4.35 -2.98
N GLY A 48 8.68 -4.96 -1.80
CA GLY A 48 8.90 -4.27 -0.52
C GLY A 48 10.38 -3.95 -0.24
N ALA A 49 10.63 -2.95 0.62
CA ALA A 49 11.94 -2.70 1.26
C ALA A 49 11.94 -3.28 2.68
N SER A 50 10.91 -2.95 3.48
CA SER A 50 10.57 -3.64 4.71
C SER A 50 9.54 -4.73 4.38
N THR A 51 9.65 -5.90 5.02
CA THR A 51 8.72 -7.02 4.80
C THR A 51 8.36 -7.62 6.15
N GLY A 52 7.06 -7.69 6.45
CA GLY A 52 6.55 -8.37 7.63
C GLY A 52 6.91 -9.86 7.61
N GLN A 53 7.15 -10.44 8.76
CA GLN A 53 7.57 -11.84 8.91
C GLN A 53 6.59 -12.85 8.27
N PHE A 54 5.32 -12.47 8.16
CA PHE A 54 4.23 -13.35 7.71
C PHE A 54 3.76 -13.07 6.28
N GLU A 55 4.46 -12.22 5.54
CA GLU A 55 4.16 -11.99 4.12
C GLU A 55 4.36 -13.26 3.28
N ALA A 56 3.58 -13.40 2.21
CA ALA A 56 3.82 -14.41 1.21
C ALA A 56 5.18 -14.18 0.51
N VAL A 57 5.86 -15.29 0.14
CA VAL A 57 7.23 -15.24 -0.37
C VAL A 57 7.31 -14.57 -1.72
N GLU A 58 8.04 -13.48 -1.80
CA GLU A 58 8.56 -12.92 -3.03
C GLU A 58 9.73 -13.77 -3.49
N LEU A 59 9.53 -14.59 -4.53
CA LEU A 59 10.55 -15.53 -4.99
C LEU A 59 11.69 -14.80 -5.68
N ARG A 60 12.90 -14.93 -5.10
CA ARG A 60 14.16 -14.40 -5.61
C ARG A 60 15.09 -15.54 -5.99
N ASP A 61 15.98 -15.29 -6.96
CA ASP A 61 16.88 -16.34 -7.49
C ASP A 61 17.97 -16.73 -6.47
N GLY A 62 18.42 -15.78 -5.62
CA GLY A 62 19.47 -16.01 -4.62
C GLY A 62 20.87 -16.19 -5.22
N GLU A 63 21.04 -16.02 -6.54
CA GLU A 63 22.29 -16.17 -7.28
C GLU A 63 23.02 -14.83 -7.41
N THR A 64 24.18 -14.82 -8.09
CA THR A 64 25.02 -13.61 -8.24
C THR A 64 24.36 -12.52 -9.10
N ARG A 65 23.47 -12.89 -10.01
CA ARG A 65 22.74 -11.97 -10.88
C ARG A 65 21.89 -11.01 -10.06
N TYR A 66 21.99 -9.69 -10.32
CA TYR A 66 21.35 -8.63 -9.52
C TYR A 66 21.60 -8.76 -8.01
N PHE A 67 22.80 -9.20 -7.62
CA PHE A 67 23.17 -9.40 -6.19
C PHE A 67 22.23 -10.34 -5.42
N GLY A 68 21.66 -11.34 -6.11
CA GLY A 68 20.71 -12.29 -5.55
C GLY A 68 19.24 -11.90 -5.70
N LEU A 69 18.94 -10.69 -6.19
CA LEU A 69 17.58 -10.17 -6.33
C LEU A 69 16.89 -10.53 -7.66
N GLY A 70 17.52 -11.31 -8.55
CA GLY A 70 16.92 -11.79 -9.79
C GLY A 70 15.58 -12.52 -9.56
N VAL A 71 14.73 -12.57 -10.60
CA VAL A 71 13.38 -13.18 -10.53
C VAL A 71 13.15 -14.19 -11.66
N GLN A 72 14.23 -14.75 -12.22
CA GLN A 72 14.11 -15.70 -13.33
C GLN A 72 13.40 -17.00 -12.92
N HIS A 73 13.54 -17.45 -11.66
CA HIS A 73 12.79 -18.59 -11.15
C HIS A 73 11.28 -18.32 -11.13
N ALA A 74 10.86 -17.12 -10.73
CA ALA A 74 9.46 -16.72 -10.76
C ALA A 74 8.94 -16.62 -12.20
N VAL A 75 9.70 -16.02 -13.12
CA VAL A 75 9.37 -15.97 -14.56
C VAL A 75 9.23 -17.36 -15.14
N LYS A 76 10.17 -18.24 -14.87
CA LYS A 76 10.12 -19.64 -15.31
C LYS A 76 8.89 -20.39 -14.76
N ASN A 77 8.52 -20.14 -13.50
CA ASN A 77 7.31 -20.72 -12.92
C ASN A 77 6.04 -20.23 -13.66
N ILE A 78 6.01 -18.97 -14.13
CA ILE A 78 4.92 -18.46 -14.97
C ILE A 78 4.86 -19.22 -16.29
N ASP A 79 5.97 -19.29 -17.02
CA ASP A 79 6.01 -19.82 -18.39
C ASP A 79 5.82 -21.33 -18.45
N GLU A 80 6.33 -22.10 -17.46
CA GLU A 80 6.32 -23.56 -17.50
C GLU A 80 5.21 -24.18 -16.66
N LYS A 81 4.92 -23.64 -15.46
CA LYS A 81 3.95 -24.25 -14.55
C LYS A 81 2.59 -23.58 -14.63
N ILE A 82 2.54 -22.26 -14.40
CA ILE A 82 1.27 -21.51 -14.36
C ILE A 82 0.61 -21.52 -15.74
N ALA A 83 1.37 -21.25 -16.81
CA ALA A 83 0.83 -21.31 -18.16
C ALA A 83 0.18 -22.66 -18.47
N GLY A 84 0.82 -23.77 -18.05
CA GLY A 84 0.32 -25.12 -18.29
C GLY A 84 -1.02 -25.43 -17.60
N VAL A 85 -1.19 -24.98 -16.36
CA VAL A 85 -2.43 -25.24 -15.58
C VAL A 85 -3.57 -24.29 -15.91
N LEU A 86 -3.28 -23.10 -16.45
CA LEU A 86 -4.30 -22.11 -16.83
C LEU A 86 -4.73 -22.22 -18.30
N GLN A 87 -4.01 -22.99 -19.12
CA GLN A 87 -4.37 -23.18 -20.52
C GLN A 87 -5.80 -23.72 -20.67
N GLY A 88 -6.65 -23.01 -21.41
CA GLY A 88 -8.03 -23.40 -21.64
C GLY A 88 -9.02 -22.98 -20.55
N GLU A 89 -8.58 -22.48 -19.39
CA GLU A 89 -9.46 -21.98 -18.33
C GLU A 89 -10.19 -20.70 -18.76
N ASN A 90 -11.32 -20.40 -18.10
CA ASN A 90 -12.12 -19.21 -18.37
C ASN A 90 -11.64 -18.03 -17.53
N ALA A 91 -11.09 -17.01 -18.18
CA ALA A 91 -10.59 -15.78 -17.50
C ALA A 91 -11.68 -14.98 -16.75
N LEU A 92 -12.96 -15.23 -16.99
CA LEU A 92 -14.05 -14.58 -16.23
C LEU A 92 -14.22 -15.14 -14.82
N GLU A 93 -13.62 -16.30 -14.54
CA GLU A 93 -13.74 -16.97 -13.24
C GLU A 93 -12.53 -16.69 -12.34
N GLN A 94 -12.30 -15.41 -11.99
CA GLN A 94 -11.11 -14.97 -11.24
C GLN A 94 -10.85 -15.81 -9.97
N ILE A 95 -11.88 -16.06 -9.15
CA ILE A 95 -11.75 -16.87 -7.92
C ILE A 95 -11.26 -18.28 -8.22
N ARG A 96 -11.72 -18.89 -9.33
CA ARG A 96 -11.26 -20.19 -9.77
C ARG A 96 -9.81 -20.15 -10.24
N ILE A 97 -9.44 -19.12 -11.00
CA ILE A 97 -8.05 -18.91 -11.46
C ILE A 97 -7.11 -18.81 -10.26
N ASP A 98 -7.41 -17.93 -9.30
CA ASP A 98 -6.60 -17.73 -8.11
C ASP A 98 -6.51 -19.00 -7.24
N ARG A 99 -7.60 -19.80 -7.19
CA ARG A 99 -7.58 -21.10 -6.52
C ARG A 99 -6.65 -22.09 -7.22
N ILE A 100 -6.67 -22.16 -8.55
CA ILE A 100 -5.75 -23.01 -9.31
C ILE A 100 -4.29 -22.62 -9.05
N LEU A 101 -3.99 -21.32 -9.00
CA LEU A 101 -2.66 -20.82 -8.66
C LEU A 101 -2.22 -21.28 -7.26
N LYS A 102 -3.09 -21.15 -6.25
CA LYS A 102 -2.83 -21.60 -4.87
C LYS A 102 -2.63 -23.12 -4.76
N GLU A 103 -3.48 -23.90 -5.42
CA GLU A 103 -3.38 -25.37 -5.45
C GLU A 103 -2.10 -25.82 -6.15
N THR A 104 -1.67 -25.13 -7.21
CA THR A 104 -0.43 -25.41 -7.93
C THR A 104 0.81 -25.06 -7.11
N ASP A 105 0.78 -23.99 -6.34
CA ASP A 105 1.85 -23.65 -5.39
C ASP A 105 1.95 -24.68 -4.27
N GLY A 106 0.84 -25.01 -3.64
CA GLY A 106 0.71 -26.06 -2.62
C GLY A 106 1.36 -25.73 -1.27
N THR A 107 1.85 -24.50 -1.06
CA THR A 107 2.45 -24.05 0.22
C THR A 107 1.61 -22.97 0.87
N ASP A 108 1.70 -22.83 2.20
CA ASP A 108 0.93 -21.81 2.93
C ASP A 108 1.39 -20.37 2.60
N ASN A 109 2.67 -20.18 2.29
CA ASN A 109 3.30 -18.89 2.07
C ASN A 109 3.70 -18.62 0.61
N LYS A 110 3.20 -19.39 -0.36
CA LYS A 110 3.48 -19.28 -1.81
C LYS A 110 4.97 -19.40 -2.17
N SER A 111 5.73 -20.19 -1.42
CA SER A 111 7.18 -20.33 -1.63
C SER A 111 7.59 -21.19 -2.83
N SER A 112 6.66 -21.97 -3.40
CA SER A 112 6.94 -22.86 -4.54
C SER A 112 6.89 -22.11 -5.89
N LEU A 113 5.86 -21.33 -6.14
CA LEU A 113 5.71 -20.52 -7.36
C LEU A 113 6.26 -19.11 -7.17
N GLY A 114 6.11 -18.55 -5.99
CA GLY A 114 6.35 -17.15 -5.64
C GLY A 114 5.07 -16.31 -5.70
N ALA A 115 4.79 -15.56 -4.64
CA ALA A 115 3.66 -14.62 -4.60
C ALA A 115 3.74 -13.58 -5.73
N ASN A 116 4.94 -13.16 -6.11
CA ASN A 116 5.19 -12.25 -7.23
C ASN A 116 4.75 -12.87 -8.57
N ALA A 117 5.07 -14.14 -8.84
CA ALA A 117 4.62 -14.82 -10.05
C ALA A 117 3.10 -15.00 -10.08
N MET A 118 2.52 -15.42 -8.95
CA MET A 118 1.08 -15.65 -8.83
C MET A 118 0.28 -14.35 -9.01
N LEU A 119 0.68 -13.28 -8.32
CA LEU A 119 -0.01 -12.00 -8.41
C LEU A 119 0.08 -11.38 -9.81
N ALA A 120 1.26 -11.42 -10.45
CA ALA A 120 1.41 -10.91 -11.81
C ALA A 120 0.39 -11.53 -12.77
N VAL A 121 0.21 -12.86 -12.67
CA VAL A 121 -0.76 -13.58 -13.51
C VAL A 121 -2.20 -13.28 -13.08
N SER A 122 -2.51 -13.29 -11.77
CA SER A 122 -3.85 -12.97 -11.26
C SER A 122 -4.35 -11.61 -11.76
N MET A 123 -3.51 -10.57 -11.68
CA MET A 123 -3.83 -9.23 -12.18
C MET A 123 -3.93 -9.19 -13.71
N ALA A 124 -3.03 -9.88 -14.44
CA ALA A 124 -3.02 -9.90 -15.89
C ALA A 124 -4.28 -10.59 -16.47
N VAL A 125 -4.75 -11.67 -15.85
CA VAL A 125 -6.02 -12.36 -16.20
C VAL A 125 -7.20 -11.39 -16.06
N ALA A 126 -7.29 -10.69 -14.92
CA ALA A 126 -8.36 -9.73 -14.67
C ALA A 126 -8.37 -8.58 -15.72
N ARG A 127 -7.19 -8.06 -16.06
CA ARG A 127 -7.05 -7.03 -17.11
C ARG A 127 -7.47 -7.53 -18.49
N ALA A 128 -7.07 -8.75 -18.87
CA ALA A 128 -7.48 -9.35 -20.13
C ALA A 128 -9.00 -9.56 -20.21
N ALA A 129 -9.61 -9.99 -19.10
CA ALA A 129 -11.05 -10.15 -18.98
C ALA A 129 -11.79 -8.81 -19.08
N ALA A 130 -11.33 -7.78 -18.38
CA ALA A 130 -11.90 -6.44 -18.42
C ALA A 130 -11.84 -5.85 -19.84
N GLU A 131 -10.70 -5.96 -20.52
CA GLU A 131 -10.50 -5.52 -21.90
C GLU A 131 -11.46 -6.24 -22.86
N ALA A 132 -11.59 -7.56 -22.74
CA ALA A 132 -12.50 -8.35 -23.57
C ALA A 132 -13.98 -8.02 -23.35
N LEU A 133 -14.33 -7.52 -22.17
CA LEU A 133 -15.69 -7.05 -21.85
C LEU A 133 -15.91 -5.56 -22.20
N GLY A 134 -14.85 -4.83 -22.58
CA GLY A 134 -14.91 -3.39 -22.80
C GLY A 134 -15.25 -2.60 -21.54
N LEU A 135 -14.82 -3.10 -20.36
CA LEU A 135 -15.07 -2.47 -19.06
C LEU A 135 -13.77 -1.88 -18.50
N PRO A 136 -13.80 -0.67 -17.91
CA PRO A 136 -12.71 -0.21 -17.07
C PRO A 136 -12.47 -1.19 -15.91
N LEU A 137 -11.19 -1.35 -15.49
CA LEU A 137 -10.82 -2.37 -14.52
C LEU A 137 -11.55 -2.21 -13.17
N TYR A 138 -11.71 -0.98 -12.68
CA TYR A 138 -12.45 -0.72 -11.44
C TYR A 138 -13.92 -1.17 -11.51
N ARG A 139 -14.57 -1.05 -12.69
CA ARG A 139 -15.94 -1.54 -12.90
C ARG A 139 -16.00 -3.05 -13.06
N TYR A 140 -15.00 -3.64 -13.67
CA TYR A 140 -14.89 -5.10 -13.75
C TYR A 140 -14.80 -5.74 -12.36
N PHE A 141 -14.01 -5.16 -11.47
CA PHE A 141 -13.86 -5.64 -10.08
C PHE A 141 -15.08 -5.37 -9.18
N GLY A 142 -15.59 -4.15 -9.16
CA GLY A 142 -16.57 -3.71 -8.15
C GLY A 142 -17.98 -3.47 -8.68
N GLY A 143 -18.22 -3.64 -10.00
CA GLY A 143 -19.54 -3.52 -10.60
C GLY A 143 -20.11 -2.10 -10.54
N ILE A 144 -21.43 -2.00 -10.39
CA ILE A 144 -22.17 -0.73 -10.47
C ILE A 144 -21.94 0.19 -9.24
N SER A 145 -21.47 -0.35 -8.12
CA SER A 145 -21.26 0.41 -6.88
C SER A 145 -19.89 1.08 -6.80
N SER A 146 -18.97 0.80 -7.74
CA SER A 146 -17.60 1.34 -7.78
C SER A 146 -17.61 2.81 -8.17
N ARG A 147 -17.62 3.71 -7.18
CA ARG A 147 -17.71 5.16 -7.42
C ARG A 147 -17.02 6.04 -6.36
N LEU A 148 -16.56 5.45 -5.25
CA LEU A 148 -15.91 6.20 -4.19
C LEU A 148 -14.43 6.37 -4.52
N LEU A 149 -14.02 7.60 -4.83
CA LEU A 149 -12.61 7.98 -4.97
C LEU A 149 -11.97 7.97 -3.59
N PRO A 150 -10.78 7.36 -3.44
CA PRO A 150 -10.12 7.29 -2.14
C PRO A 150 -9.48 8.64 -1.75
N VAL A 151 -9.52 8.97 -0.46
CA VAL A 151 -8.69 10.05 0.10
C VAL A 151 -7.23 9.58 0.08
N PRO A 152 -6.32 10.35 -0.55
CA PRO A 152 -4.92 9.97 -0.59
C PRO A 152 -4.24 10.26 0.76
N MET A 153 -3.43 9.30 1.22
CA MET A 153 -2.45 9.44 2.30
C MET A 153 -1.10 9.68 1.63
N MET A 154 -0.75 10.96 1.41
CA MET A 154 0.44 11.33 0.63
C MET A 154 1.67 11.46 1.51
N ASN A 155 2.61 10.54 1.37
CA ASN A 155 3.88 10.53 2.09
C ASN A 155 4.80 11.64 1.56
N ILE A 156 4.85 12.79 2.25
CA ILE A 156 5.62 13.97 1.82
C ILE A 156 6.95 14.13 2.55
N LEU A 157 7.19 13.36 3.63
CA LEU A 157 8.47 13.29 4.31
C LEU A 157 8.79 11.86 4.75
N ASN A 158 9.94 11.37 4.34
CA ASN A 158 10.42 10.02 4.58
C ASN A 158 11.48 9.95 5.68
N GLY A 159 11.46 8.88 6.45
CA GLY A 159 12.49 8.47 7.38
C GLY A 159 12.67 6.95 7.39
N GLY A 160 13.16 6.40 8.49
CA GLY A 160 13.33 4.97 8.68
C GLY A 160 14.09 4.29 7.52
N LYS A 161 13.59 3.17 7.04
CA LYS A 161 14.18 2.45 5.89
C LYS A 161 13.94 3.11 4.53
N HIS A 162 13.02 4.06 4.43
CA HIS A 162 12.71 4.76 3.18
C HIS A 162 13.67 5.91 2.85
N ALA A 163 14.54 6.31 3.81
CA ALA A 163 15.49 7.40 3.63
C ALA A 163 16.76 7.22 4.47
N ALA A 164 17.90 7.64 3.92
CA ALA A 164 19.17 7.64 4.66
C ALA A 164 19.33 8.96 5.44
N ASN A 165 18.48 9.19 6.45
CA ASN A 165 18.47 10.38 7.29
C ASN A 165 18.35 10.00 8.80
N THR A 166 18.10 11.00 9.65
CA THR A 166 17.98 10.83 11.11
C THR A 166 16.55 10.74 11.63
N VAL A 167 15.57 10.68 10.76
CA VAL A 167 14.14 10.55 11.14
C VAL A 167 13.84 9.07 11.37
N ASP A 168 13.47 8.69 12.61
CA ASP A 168 13.29 7.29 12.99
C ASP A 168 11.98 6.68 12.45
N PHE A 169 10.86 7.42 12.47
CA PHE A 169 9.60 6.97 11.89
C PHE A 169 9.64 7.03 10.36
N GLN A 170 8.99 6.05 9.71
CA GLN A 170 9.20 5.77 8.29
C GLN A 170 8.50 6.76 7.36
N GLU A 171 7.27 7.20 7.70
CA GLU A 171 6.47 8.04 6.81
C GLU A 171 5.65 9.07 7.57
N PHE A 172 5.59 10.27 6.98
CA PHE A 172 4.72 11.36 7.45
C PHE A 172 3.87 11.83 6.27
N MET A 173 2.56 11.64 6.40
CA MET A 173 1.60 11.79 5.31
C MET A 173 0.62 12.91 5.58
N ILE A 174 0.14 13.56 4.52
CA ILE A 174 -0.97 14.51 4.55
C ILE A 174 -2.21 13.92 3.88
N MET A 175 -3.39 14.28 4.41
CA MET A 175 -4.69 13.80 3.94
C MET A 175 -5.66 14.97 3.73
N PRO A 176 -6.11 15.25 2.49
CA PRO A 176 -7.01 16.34 2.15
C PRO A 176 -8.47 15.96 2.41
N VAL A 177 -8.89 15.97 3.69
CA VAL A 177 -10.17 15.39 4.14
C VAL A 177 -11.40 16.27 3.83
N GLN A 178 -11.21 17.57 3.56
CA GLN A 178 -12.29 18.50 3.24
C GLN A 178 -12.38 18.88 1.75
N ALA A 179 -11.56 18.25 0.91
CA ALA A 179 -11.67 18.46 -0.53
C ALA A 179 -13.02 17.93 -1.05
N GLU A 180 -13.62 18.63 -2.02
CA GLU A 180 -14.90 18.24 -2.61
C GLU A 180 -14.75 17.13 -3.66
N THR A 181 -13.57 17.03 -4.26
CA THR A 181 -13.24 16.07 -5.32
C THR A 181 -11.84 15.51 -5.12
N PHE A 182 -11.54 14.37 -5.74
CA PHE A 182 -10.20 13.81 -5.74
C PHE A 182 -9.19 14.76 -6.41
N ALA A 183 -9.56 15.35 -7.55
CA ALA A 183 -8.72 16.31 -8.27
C ALA A 183 -8.34 17.52 -7.40
N GLU A 184 -9.29 18.04 -6.62
CA GLU A 184 -9.04 19.14 -5.69
C GLU A 184 -8.11 18.70 -4.55
N GLY A 185 -8.34 17.53 -3.97
CA GLY A 185 -7.47 16.95 -2.94
C GLY A 185 -6.04 16.75 -3.42
N LEU A 186 -5.86 16.25 -4.65
CA LEU A 186 -4.54 16.08 -5.27
C LEU A 186 -3.84 17.42 -5.47
N ARG A 187 -4.55 18.44 -5.97
CA ARG A 187 -4.01 19.80 -6.15
C ARG A 187 -3.51 20.38 -4.81
N ILE A 188 -4.35 20.33 -3.78
CA ILE A 188 -4.04 20.80 -2.43
C ILE A 188 -2.76 20.15 -1.91
N CYS A 189 -2.67 18.83 -1.98
CA CYS A 189 -1.49 18.09 -1.52
C CYS A 189 -0.22 18.44 -2.31
N ALA A 190 -0.33 18.66 -3.63
CA ALA A 190 0.80 19.09 -4.45
C ALA A 190 1.30 20.49 -4.05
N GLU A 191 0.40 21.42 -3.77
CA GLU A 191 0.76 22.76 -3.29
C GLU A 191 1.46 22.73 -1.92
N ILE A 192 0.96 21.91 -0.99
CA ILE A 192 1.59 21.70 0.33
C ILE A 192 2.99 21.07 0.16
N TYR A 193 3.13 20.06 -0.70
CA TYR A 193 4.41 19.43 -1.00
C TYR A 193 5.45 20.46 -1.51
N HIS A 194 5.06 21.34 -2.43
CA HIS A 194 5.95 22.40 -2.94
C HIS A 194 6.26 23.48 -1.90
N ASN A 195 5.33 23.80 -1.00
CA ASN A 195 5.61 24.74 0.11
C ASN A 195 6.51 24.10 1.16
N LEU A 196 6.35 22.79 1.47
CA LEU A 196 7.29 22.06 2.32
C LEU A 196 8.71 22.11 1.74
N LYS A 197 8.86 21.92 0.42
CA LYS A 197 10.17 22.06 -0.24
C LYS A 197 10.81 23.42 0.03
N LYS A 198 10.06 24.51 -0.15
CA LYS A 198 10.57 25.87 0.09
C LYS A 198 10.99 26.08 1.55
N LEU A 199 10.19 25.62 2.50
CA LEU A 199 10.50 25.72 3.92
C LEU A 199 11.79 24.98 4.28
N LEU A 200 11.99 23.78 3.74
CA LEU A 200 13.23 23.02 3.92
C LEU A 200 14.44 23.76 3.31
N GLU A 201 14.31 24.29 2.10
CA GLU A 201 15.36 25.09 1.43
C GLU A 201 15.71 26.36 2.24
N GLU A 202 14.74 27.09 2.77
CA GLU A 202 14.95 28.28 3.61
C GLU A 202 15.69 27.96 4.91
N LYS A 203 15.53 26.75 5.45
CA LYS A 203 16.27 26.25 6.62
C LYS A 203 17.63 25.61 6.26
N GLY A 204 17.99 25.54 4.97
CA GLY A 204 19.21 24.90 4.50
C GLY A 204 19.20 23.37 4.63
N LEU A 205 18.02 22.76 4.71
CA LEU A 205 17.83 21.32 4.80
C LEU A 205 17.76 20.65 3.41
N SER A 206 18.03 19.34 3.37
CA SER A 206 17.97 18.57 2.13
C SER A 206 16.54 18.51 1.58
N THR A 207 16.41 18.70 0.27
CA THR A 207 15.17 18.45 -0.50
C THR A 207 15.34 17.24 -1.44
N GLY A 208 16.33 16.41 -1.22
CA GLY A 208 16.42 15.07 -1.81
C GLY A 208 15.24 14.23 -1.36
N VAL A 209 14.76 13.33 -2.23
CA VAL A 209 13.60 12.50 -1.95
C VAL A 209 13.98 11.05 -1.67
N GLY A 210 13.21 10.40 -0.79
CA GLY A 210 13.29 8.97 -0.52
C GLY A 210 12.63 8.11 -1.60
N ASP A 211 12.51 6.83 -1.33
CA ASP A 211 11.98 5.83 -2.26
C ASP A 211 10.53 6.11 -2.69
N GLU A 212 9.76 6.75 -1.84
CA GLU A 212 8.35 7.06 -2.07
C GLU A 212 8.08 8.50 -2.52
N GLY A 213 9.14 9.27 -2.76
CA GLY A 213 9.03 10.64 -3.27
C GLY A 213 8.87 11.73 -2.21
N GLY A 214 8.72 11.37 -0.92
CA GLY A 214 8.77 12.33 0.19
C GLY A 214 10.19 12.86 0.41
N PHE A 215 10.32 14.09 0.94
CA PHE A 215 11.62 14.67 1.27
C PHE A 215 12.31 13.90 2.40
N ALA A 216 13.62 13.93 2.41
CA ALA A 216 14.45 13.16 3.36
C ALA A 216 15.49 14.05 4.06
N PRO A 217 15.09 15.12 4.80
CA PRO A 217 16.00 15.92 5.58
C PRO A 217 16.45 15.19 6.85
N ASP A 218 17.60 15.60 7.42
CA ASP A 218 17.95 15.26 8.78
C ASP A 218 17.17 16.12 9.76
N LEU A 219 16.35 15.50 10.61
CA LEU A 219 15.58 16.17 11.66
C LEU A 219 15.72 15.39 12.98
N PRO A 220 15.62 16.07 14.14
CA PRO A 220 15.97 15.47 15.44
C PRO A 220 14.95 14.45 15.97
N ASP A 221 13.69 14.62 15.65
CA ASP A 221 12.57 13.83 16.19
C ASP A 221 11.32 13.98 15.33
N ALA A 222 10.28 13.21 15.66
CA ALA A 222 9.01 13.25 14.96
C ALA A 222 8.26 14.58 15.16
N GLU A 223 8.38 15.20 16.33
CA GLU A 223 7.78 16.50 16.60
C GLU A 223 8.28 17.56 15.63
N SER A 224 9.59 17.60 15.37
CA SER A 224 10.19 18.53 14.40
C SER A 224 9.68 18.29 12.97
N VAL A 225 9.45 17.04 12.59
CA VAL A 225 8.83 16.71 11.29
C VAL A 225 7.40 17.24 11.24
N LEU A 226 6.61 16.97 12.28
CA LEU A 226 5.21 17.39 12.37
C LEU A 226 5.07 18.92 12.35
N ASP A 227 6.01 19.65 12.98
CA ASP A 227 6.07 21.11 12.93
C ASP A 227 6.25 21.63 11.50
N PHE A 228 7.16 21.01 10.70
CA PHE A 228 7.34 21.35 9.28
C PHE A 228 6.07 21.07 8.46
N LEU A 229 5.38 19.95 8.70
CA LEU A 229 4.14 19.63 8.01
C LEU A 229 3.04 20.66 8.33
N VAL A 230 2.86 20.98 9.62
CA VAL A 230 1.88 21.98 10.06
C VAL A 230 2.19 23.36 9.47
N GLU A 231 3.48 23.76 9.43
CA GLU A 231 3.91 25.02 8.82
C GLU A 231 3.65 25.02 7.31
N ALA A 232 3.95 23.92 6.59
CA ALA A 232 3.69 23.79 5.16
C ALA A 232 2.20 23.87 4.82
N ILE A 233 1.32 23.22 5.62
CA ILE A 233 -0.13 23.30 5.47
C ILE A 233 -0.60 24.74 5.62
N LYS A 234 -0.16 25.45 6.68
CA LYS A 234 -0.51 26.87 6.92
C LYS A 234 0.01 27.79 5.83
N ALA A 235 1.26 27.59 5.39
CA ALA A 235 1.88 28.38 4.31
C ALA A 235 1.14 28.20 2.97
N SER A 236 0.41 27.10 2.80
CA SER A 236 -0.43 26.82 1.64
C SER A 236 -1.84 27.42 1.75
N GLY A 237 -2.17 28.06 2.88
CA GLY A 237 -3.46 28.69 3.12
C GLY A 237 -4.54 27.76 3.67
N TYR A 238 -4.16 26.54 4.11
CA TYR A 238 -5.09 25.57 4.67
C TYR A 238 -4.99 25.47 6.19
N VAL A 239 -6.06 24.99 6.83
CA VAL A 239 -6.16 24.86 8.28
C VAL A 239 -5.80 23.42 8.68
N PRO A 240 -4.67 23.22 9.42
CA PRO A 240 -4.31 21.91 9.95
C PRO A 240 -5.41 21.37 10.88
N GLY A 241 -5.77 20.09 10.72
CA GLY A 241 -6.81 19.43 11.51
C GLY A 241 -8.24 19.62 10.99
N GLN A 242 -8.49 20.66 10.19
CA GLN A 242 -9.77 20.89 9.53
C GLN A 242 -9.70 20.47 8.05
N ASP A 243 -8.90 21.16 7.24
CA ASP A 243 -8.81 20.91 5.80
C ASP A 243 -7.90 19.70 5.51
N ILE A 244 -6.79 19.65 6.25
CA ILE A 244 -5.74 18.65 6.11
C ILE A 244 -5.48 18.00 7.46
N LYS A 245 -5.52 16.68 7.49
CA LYS A 245 -5.08 15.86 8.61
C LYS A 245 -3.74 15.19 8.29
N ILE A 246 -3.06 14.72 9.33
CA ILE A 246 -1.76 14.07 9.23
C ILE A 246 -1.94 12.57 9.53
N ALA A 247 -1.25 11.74 8.78
CA ALA A 247 -1.09 10.33 9.07
C ALA A 247 0.41 9.99 9.19
N MET A 248 0.71 8.96 9.97
CA MET A 248 2.07 8.49 10.18
C MET A 248 2.14 6.98 9.95
N ASP A 249 3.28 6.51 9.46
CA ASP A 249 3.71 5.12 9.51
C ASP A 249 4.97 5.05 10.39
N ALA A 250 4.83 4.42 11.54
CA ALA A 250 5.93 4.30 12.49
C ALA A 250 6.87 3.14 12.15
N ALA A 251 6.38 2.11 11.46
CA ALA A 251 7.09 0.87 11.14
C ALA A 251 7.85 0.33 12.37
N SER A 252 7.15 0.24 13.51
CA SER A 252 7.79 0.08 14.82
C SER A 252 8.51 -1.25 14.99
N SER A 253 8.17 -2.29 14.23
CA SER A 253 8.91 -3.55 14.22
C SER A 253 10.39 -3.36 13.81
N GLU A 254 10.69 -2.35 12.99
CA GLU A 254 12.07 -2.01 12.61
C GLU A 254 12.89 -1.35 13.73
N LEU A 255 12.22 -0.76 14.71
CA LEU A 255 12.82 -0.15 15.89
C LEU A 255 12.90 -1.13 17.06
N TYR A 256 12.15 -2.23 17.01
CA TYR A 256 12.00 -3.16 18.12
C TYR A 256 13.17 -4.13 18.26
N ASN A 257 13.64 -4.32 19.48
CA ASN A 257 14.65 -5.30 19.80
C ASN A 257 14.06 -6.40 20.68
N GLU A 258 13.81 -7.57 20.08
CA GLU A 258 13.22 -8.73 20.78
C GLU A 258 13.95 -9.16 22.04
N LYS A 259 15.29 -8.94 22.13
CA LYS A 259 16.08 -9.36 23.29
C LYS A 259 15.88 -8.47 24.50
N THR A 260 15.62 -7.19 24.28
CA THR A 260 15.46 -6.19 25.35
C THR A 260 14.00 -5.83 25.60
N GLY A 261 13.11 -6.08 24.66
CA GLY A 261 11.71 -5.64 24.69
C GLY A 261 11.56 -4.13 24.50
N MET A 262 12.57 -3.45 23.91
CA MET A 262 12.61 -2.00 23.80
C MET A 262 12.64 -1.57 22.31
N TYR A 263 12.02 -0.44 22.03
CA TYR A 263 12.12 0.28 20.76
C TYR A 263 13.30 1.24 20.83
N HIS A 264 14.28 1.09 19.94
CA HIS A 264 15.46 1.93 19.83
C HIS A 264 15.28 2.99 18.75
N PHE A 265 15.53 4.25 19.08
CA PHE A 265 15.46 5.41 18.17
C PHE A 265 16.89 5.87 17.82
N PRO A 266 17.51 5.30 16.79
CA PRO A 266 18.92 5.57 16.45
C PRO A 266 19.15 7.01 15.99
N GLY A 267 18.20 7.61 15.28
CA GLY A 267 18.29 8.99 14.81
C GLY A 267 18.20 9.99 15.96
N GLU A 268 17.18 9.86 16.81
CA GLU A 268 17.08 10.66 18.02
C GLU A 268 18.32 10.51 18.92
N SER A 269 18.79 9.27 19.11
CA SER A 269 19.97 8.97 19.91
C SER A 269 21.23 9.68 19.40
N LYS A 270 21.45 9.64 18.08
CA LYS A 270 22.57 10.29 17.42
C LYS A 270 22.59 11.80 17.65
N LEU A 271 21.42 12.43 17.55
CA LEU A 271 21.32 13.90 17.65
C LEU A 271 21.27 14.38 19.10
N LYS A 272 20.71 13.60 20.02
CA LYS A 272 20.71 13.91 21.47
C LYS A 272 22.04 13.57 22.14
N GLY A 273 22.85 12.68 21.56
CA GLY A 273 24.12 12.21 22.14
C GLY A 273 23.95 11.24 23.30
N GLU A 274 22.76 10.66 23.46
CA GLU A 274 22.42 9.63 24.45
C GLU A 274 21.48 8.60 23.83
N GLU A 275 21.45 7.38 24.37
CA GLU A 275 20.59 6.33 23.84
C GLU A 275 19.11 6.61 24.18
N VAL A 276 18.26 6.63 23.15
CA VAL A 276 16.81 6.83 23.29
C VAL A 276 16.11 5.49 23.09
N LEU A 277 15.55 4.97 24.17
CA LEU A 277 14.82 3.71 24.23
C LEU A 277 13.41 3.98 24.76
N ARG A 278 12.43 3.23 24.27
CA ARG A 278 11.06 3.25 24.80
C ARG A 278 10.53 1.82 24.92
N ASP A 279 9.86 1.51 26.02
CA ASP A 279 9.06 0.28 26.10
C ASP A 279 7.68 0.46 25.44
N THR A 280 6.85 -0.59 25.37
CA THR A 280 5.51 -0.54 24.78
C THR A 280 4.62 0.53 25.43
N GLY A 281 4.66 0.69 26.75
CA GLY A 281 3.87 1.69 27.47
C GLY A 281 4.33 3.12 27.19
N GLU A 282 5.64 3.32 27.08
CA GLU A 282 6.28 4.59 26.72
C GLU A 282 5.99 4.96 25.25
N MET A 283 5.98 3.96 24.34
CA MET A 283 5.56 4.17 22.94
C MET A 283 4.11 4.64 22.85
N ILE A 284 3.19 3.98 23.53
CA ILE A 284 1.77 4.37 23.54
C ILE A 284 1.61 5.79 24.10
N SER A 285 2.31 6.10 25.20
CA SER A 285 2.29 7.44 25.80
C SER A 285 2.91 8.51 24.90
N TYR A 286 3.90 8.14 24.08
CA TYR A 286 4.48 9.01 23.07
C TYR A 286 3.44 9.34 21.99
N TYR A 287 2.73 8.33 21.46
CA TYR A 287 1.66 8.57 20.47
C TYR A 287 0.51 9.41 21.03
N GLU A 288 0.10 9.19 22.28
CA GLU A 288 -0.92 10.05 22.91
C GLU A 288 -0.50 11.52 22.90
N ARG A 289 0.75 11.81 23.27
CA ARG A 289 1.28 13.17 23.26
C ARG A 289 1.33 13.77 21.85
N LEU A 290 1.72 12.99 20.84
CA LEU A 290 1.74 13.45 19.46
C LEU A 290 0.32 13.75 18.96
N VAL A 291 -0.65 12.88 19.22
CA VAL A 291 -2.06 13.04 18.83
C VAL A 291 -2.72 14.24 19.54
N GLU A 292 -2.33 14.54 20.80
CA GLU A 292 -2.82 15.71 21.53
C GLU A 292 -2.30 17.02 20.97
N ASN A 293 -1.08 17.05 20.46
CA ASN A 293 -0.42 18.28 20.01
C ASN A 293 -0.52 18.53 18.50
N TYR A 294 -0.75 17.51 17.69
CA TYR A 294 -0.78 17.58 16.23
C TYR A 294 -2.08 17.00 15.66
N PRO A 295 -2.49 17.43 14.47
CA PRO A 295 -3.74 16.98 13.84
C PRO A 295 -3.59 15.55 13.23
N ILE A 296 -3.05 14.62 13.99
CA ILE A 296 -2.86 13.23 13.58
C ILE A 296 -4.20 12.51 13.65
N ILE A 297 -4.58 11.83 12.57
CA ILE A 297 -5.81 11.05 12.47
C ILE A 297 -5.55 9.55 12.23
N SER A 298 -4.34 9.18 11.86
CA SER A 298 -3.99 7.79 11.56
C SER A 298 -2.54 7.51 11.95
N ILE A 299 -2.31 6.37 12.62
CA ILE A 299 -1.00 5.80 12.89
C ILE A 299 -1.00 4.36 12.38
N GLU A 300 -0.02 4.04 11.53
CA GLU A 300 0.25 2.71 11.00
C GLU A 300 1.41 2.09 11.76
N ASP A 301 1.29 0.79 12.05
CA ASP A 301 2.29 -0.05 12.72
C ASP A 301 2.96 0.62 13.93
N GLY A 302 2.11 1.12 14.83
CA GLY A 302 2.54 1.83 16.03
C GLY A 302 3.32 0.97 17.03
N LEU A 303 3.24 -0.35 16.94
CA LEU A 303 3.95 -1.32 17.78
C LEU A 303 4.44 -2.50 16.94
N ASP A 304 5.31 -3.34 17.54
CA ASP A 304 5.82 -4.56 16.93
C ASP A 304 4.68 -5.50 16.47
N GLU A 305 4.87 -6.18 15.33
CA GLU A 305 3.88 -7.06 14.69
C GLU A 305 3.48 -8.28 15.52
N ASN A 306 4.21 -8.59 16.59
CA ASN A 306 3.94 -9.70 17.52
C ASN A 306 3.45 -9.22 18.90
N ASP A 307 3.44 -7.91 19.18
CA ASP A 307 2.98 -7.36 20.48
C ASP A 307 1.45 -7.19 20.53
N TRP A 308 0.72 -8.29 20.47
CA TRP A 308 -0.75 -8.28 20.50
C TRP A 308 -1.33 -7.63 21.75
N ASP A 309 -0.71 -7.80 22.91
CA ASP A 309 -1.16 -7.19 24.18
C ASP A 309 -0.96 -5.66 24.14
N GLY A 310 0.17 -5.20 23.63
CA GLY A 310 0.43 -3.79 23.38
C GLY A 310 -0.56 -3.18 22.40
N TRP A 311 -0.87 -3.88 21.29
CA TRP A 311 -1.87 -3.43 20.31
C TRP A 311 -3.28 -3.31 20.90
N GLN A 312 -3.68 -4.20 21.81
CA GLN A 312 -4.95 -4.07 22.53
C GLN A 312 -4.98 -2.80 23.38
N GLU A 313 -3.91 -2.54 24.16
CA GLU A 313 -3.84 -1.34 24.99
C GLU A 313 -3.76 -0.06 24.15
N LEU A 314 -2.99 -0.06 23.07
CA LEU A 314 -2.93 1.06 22.11
C LEU A 314 -4.32 1.35 21.54
N THR A 315 -5.04 0.31 21.10
CA THR A 315 -6.39 0.45 20.54
C THR A 315 -7.38 0.98 21.55
N LYS A 316 -7.33 0.49 22.78
CA LYS A 316 -8.17 0.97 23.88
C LYS A 316 -7.92 2.45 24.20
N ARG A 317 -6.68 2.95 24.12
CA ARG A 317 -6.34 4.34 24.48
C ARG A 317 -6.58 5.33 23.34
N LEU A 318 -6.35 4.92 22.10
CA LEU A 318 -6.38 5.80 20.93
C LEU A 318 -7.40 5.45 19.85
N GLY A 319 -7.91 4.22 19.81
CA GLY A 319 -8.74 3.72 18.71
C GLY A 319 -10.10 4.42 18.52
N GLU A 320 -10.63 5.10 19.56
CA GLU A 320 -11.82 5.96 19.44
C GLU A 320 -11.51 7.37 18.93
N LYS A 321 -10.23 7.77 18.92
CA LYS A 321 -9.79 9.11 18.53
C LYS A 321 -9.19 9.14 17.13
N ILE A 322 -8.44 8.08 16.77
CA ILE A 322 -7.70 7.98 15.52
C ILE A 322 -7.83 6.60 14.89
N GLN A 323 -7.49 6.52 13.62
CA GLN A 323 -7.29 5.26 12.91
C GLN A 323 -5.97 4.62 13.33
N LEU A 324 -6.00 3.34 13.66
CA LEU A 324 -4.84 2.50 13.95
C LEU A 324 -4.76 1.40 12.90
N VAL A 325 -3.79 1.52 12.00
CA VAL A 325 -3.64 0.67 10.83
C VAL A 325 -2.62 -0.43 11.13
N GLY A 326 -2.99 -1.69 10.88
CA GLY A 326 -2.04 -2.81 10.88
C GLY A 326 -1.60 -3.10 9.45
N ASP A 327 -0.30 -2.92 9.16
CA ASP A 327 0.41 -3.39 7.97
C ASP A 327 1.12 -4.71 8.29
N ASP A 328 2.27 -4.69 8.94
CA ASP A 328 3.00 -5.90 9.35
C ASP A 328 2.19 -6.76 10.34
N LEU A 329 1.34 -6.13 11.15
CA LEU A 329 0.42 -6.83 12.06
C LEU A 329 -0.50 -7.79 11.30
N PHE A 330 -1.03 -7.40 10.14
CA PHE A 330 -2.05 -8.17 9.40
C PHE A 330 -1.56 -8.76 8.09
N VAL A 331 -0.56 -8.19 7.45
CA VAL A 331 0.05 -8.58 6.17
C VAL A 331 -0.97 -8.98 5.09
N THR A 332 -2.07 -8.24 5.00
CA THR A 332 -3.20 -8.52 4.07
C THR A 332 -3.78 -9.95 4.24
N ASN A 333 -3.52 -10.61 5.37
CA ASN A 333 -3.88 -12.00 5.63
C ASN A 333 -5.15 -12.11 6.49
N THR A 334 -6.20 -12.76 5.96
CA THR A 334 -7.49 -12.91 6.63
C THR A 334 -7.40 -13.66 7.97
N LYS A 335 -6.44 -14.59 8.15
CA LYS A 335 -6.26 -15.30 9.43
C LYS A 335 -5.71 -14.37 10.52
N ARG A 336 -4.73 -13.52 10.16
CA ARG A 336 -4.18 -12.54 11.10
C ARG A 336 -5.19 -11.41 11.39
N LEU A 337 -5.91 -10.96 10.37
CA LEU A 337 -6.98 -9.97 10.53
C LEU A 337 -8.10 -10.50 11.44
N ASP A 338 -8.56 -11.73 11.26
CA ASP A 338 -9.55 -12.36 12.13
C ASP A 338 -9.08 -12.44 13.59
N ALA A 339 -7.80 -12.78 13.81
CA ALA A 339 -7.21 -12.75 15.14
C ALA A 339 -7.21 -11.34 15.76
N GLY A 340 -6.79 -10.33 15.00
CA GLY A 340 -6.78 -8.93 15.46
C GLY A 340 -8.18 -8.40 15.76
N ILE A 341 -9.17 -8.71 14.92
CA ILE A 341 -10.58 -8.36 15.17
C ILE A 341 -11.06 -8.94 16.49
N LYS A 342 -10.81 -10.23 16.74
CA LYS A 342 -11.21 -10.92 17.98
C LYS A 342 -10.51 -10.37 19.22
N LEU A 343 -9.26 -9.91 19.06
CA LEU A 343 -8.46 -9.33 20.14
C LEU A 343 -8.67 -7.81 20.27
N HIS A 344 -9.44 -7.18 19.40
CA HIS A 344 -9.64 -5.73 19.36
C HIS A 344 -8.33 -4.94 19.14
N CYS A 345 -7.49 -5.41 18.21
CA CYS A 345 -6.21 -4.79 17.84
C CYS A 345 -6.33 -3.97 16.55
N GLY A 346 -6.13 -2.67 16.64
CA GLY A 346 -6.32 -1.75 15.51
C GLY A 346 -7.80 -1.52 15.18
N ASN A 347 -8.04 -0.73 14.13
CA ASN A 347 -9.38 -0.48 13.57
C ASN A 347 -9.34 -0.29 12.04
N ALA A 348 -8.17 -0.52 11.43
CA ALA A 348 -7.96 -0.50 9.99
C ALA A 348 -6.86 -1.49 9.58
N ILE A 349 -6.94 -1.95 8.33
CA ILE A 349 -5.91 -2.78 7.69
C ILE A 349 -5.27 -2.04 6.52
N LEU A 350 -3.96 -2.14 6.39
CA LEU A 350 -3.26 -1.83 5.14
C LEU A 350 -3.35 -3.03 4.19
N VAL A 351 -3.69 -2.79 2.94
CA VAL A 351 -3.88 -3.85 1.94
C VAL A 351 -2.84 -3.72 0.84
N LYS A 352 -1.85 -4.60 0.86
CA LYS A 352 -0.79 -4.73 -0.12
C LYS A 352 -0.99 -6.04 -0.88
N VAL A 353 -1.47 -5.98 -2.10
CA VAL A 353 -1.85 -7.18 -2.88
C VAL A 353 -0.73 -8.21 -3.02
N ASN A 354 0.54 -7.78 -3.02
CA ASN A 354 1.69 -8.68 -3.12
C ASN A 354 2.05 -9.39 -1.81
N GLN A 355 1.60 -8.88 -0.64
CA GLN A 355 1.80 -9.57 0.65
C GLN A 355 1.03 -10.90 0.74
N ILE A 356 -0.02 -11.05 -0.07
CA ILE A 356 -0.85 -12.26 -0.07
C ILE A 356 -0.79 -13.03 -1.39
N GLY A 357 -0.56 -12.38 -2.53
CA GLY A 357 -0.19 -12.99 -3.81
C GLY A 357 -1.32 -13.33 -4.76
N THR A 358 -2.60 -13.08 -4.44
CA THR A 358 -3.72 -13.15 -5.38
C THR A 358 -4.74 -12.04 -5.14
N LEU A 359 -5.47 -11.63 -6.20
CA LEU A 359 -6.54 -10.63 -6.08
C LEU A 359 -7.68 -11.11 -5.18
N SER A 360 -8.09 -12.38 -5.31
CA SER A 360 -9.20 -12.91 -4.52
C SER A 360 -8.92 -12.86 -3.01
N GLU A 361 -7.71 -13.24 -2.57
CA GLU A 361 -7.33 -13.19 -1.16
C GLU A 361 -7.26 -11.74 -0.64
N ALA A 362 -6.73 -10.80 -1.45
CA ALA A 362 -6.70 -9.40 -1.08
C ALA A 362 -8.13 -8.80 -0.94
N PHE A 363 -9.03 -9.16 -1.85
CA PHE A 363 -10.44 -8.72 -1.79
C PHE A 363 -11.18 -9.32 -0.58
N GLU A 364 -10.91 -10.59 -0.26
CA GLU A 364 -11.46 -11.24 0.95
C GLU A 364 -11.01 -10.52 2.23
N ALA A 365 -9.76 -10.03 2.28
CA ALA A 365 -9.26 -9.26 3.42
C ALA A 365 -9.99 -7.92 3.57
N VAL A 366 -10.21 -7.18 2.46
CA VAL A 366 -10.99 -5.93 2.46
C VAL A 366 -12.44 -6.18 2.88
N GLU A 367 -13.06 -7.21 2.33
CA GLU A 367 -14.44 -7.57 2.68
C GLU A 367 -14.58 -7.93 4.16
N MET A 368 -13.64 -8.72 4.69
CA MET A 368 -13.59 -9.08 6.11
C MET A 368 -13.44 -7.83 6.99
N ALA A 369 -12.54 -6.91 6.64
CA ALA A 369 -12.34 -5.65 7.35
C ALA A 369 -13.66 -4.86 7.41
N HIS A 370 -14.28 -4.59 6.28
CA HIS A 370 -15.51 -3.80 6.19
C HIS A 370 -16.68 -4.44 6.95
N LYS A 371 -16.85 -5.77 6.87
CA LYS A 371 -17.90 -6.50 7.60
C LYS A 371 -17.76 -6.42 9.12
N ASN A 372 -16.56 -6.17 9.62
CA ASN A 372 -16.26 -6.07 11.04
C ASN A 372 -16.01 -4.62 11.51
N GLY A 373 -16.33 -3.62 10.68
CA GLY A 373 -16.22 -2.21 11.03
C GLY A 373 -14.80 -1.65 10.95
N TYR A 374 -13.84 -2.43 10.47
CA TYR A 374 -12.48 -1.96 10.17
C TYR A 374 -12.46 -1.20 8.85
N LYS A 375 -11.60 -0.19 8.76
CA LYS A 375 -11.31 0.49 7.49
C LYS A 375 -10.26 -0.31 6.70
N ALA A 376 -10.22 -0.07 5.39
CA ALA A 376 -9.16 -0.59 4.52
C ALA A 376 -8.44 0.56 3.83
N VAL A 377 -7.10 0.48 3.80
CA VAL A 377 -6.24 1.41 3.07
C VAL A 377 -5.56 0.61 1.97
N ILE A 378 -5.85 0.90 0.71
CA ILE A 378 -5.14 0.25 -0.41
C ILE A 378 -3.78 0.88 -0.55
N SER A 379 -2.72 0.05 -0.60
CA SER A 379 -1.36 0.53 -0.50
C SER A 379 -0.47 0.06 -1.65
N HIS A 380 0.49 0.92 -1.99
CA HIS A 380 1.67 0.61 -2.80
C HIS A 380 2.73 -0.14 -1.99
N ARG A 381 3.89 -0.34 -2.59
CA ARG A 381 5.13 -0.76 -1.92
C ARG A 381 6.25 0.26 -2.20
N SER A 382 7.36 0.15 -1.45
CA SER A 382 8.54 1.02 -1.66
C SER A 382 9.16 0.85 -3.04
N GLY A 383 9.26 -0.36 -3.57
CA GLY A 383 9.65 -0.65 -4.96
C GLY A 383 8.44 -0.81 -5.85
N GLU A 384 8.03 0.24 -6.53
CA GLU A 384 6.86 0.26 -7.41
C GLU A 384 7.22 0.09 -8.88
N THR A 385 6.19 -0.15 -9.68
CA THR A 385 6.25 -0.16 -11.14
C THR A 385 5.29 0.89 -11.71
N GLU A 386 5.16 0.95 -13.04
CA GLU A 386 4.18 1.80 -13.73
C GLU A 386 2.73 1.27 -13.59
N ASP A 387 2.54 0.08 -13.02
CA ASP A 387 1.22 -0.54 -12.87
C ASP A 387 0.31 0.30 -11.96
N THR A 388 -0.94 0.46 -12.36
CA THR A 388 -1.94 1.30 -11.67
C THR A 388 -3.09 0.51 -11.07
N THR A 389 -3.00 -0.81 -11.04
CA THR A 389 -4.10 -1.70 -10.60
C THR A 389 -4.63 -1.34 -9.21
N ILE A 390 -3.75 -0.90 -8.29
CA ILE A 390 -4.17 -0.52 -6.92
C ILE A 390 -5.11 0.70 -6.91
N ALA A 391 -5.00 1.61 -7.88
CA ALA A 391 -5.95 2.73 -8.02
C ALA A 391 -7.35 2.23 -8.41
N ASP A 392 -7.41 1.30 -9.39
CA ASP A 392 -8.67 0.66 -9.77
C ASP A 392 -9.26 -0.18 -8.61
N ILE A 393 -8.44 -0.91 -7.85
CA ILE A 393 -8.86 -1.68 -6.66
C ILE A 393 -9.48 -0.76 -5.59
N ALA A 394 -8.83 0.38 -5.30
CA ALA A 394 -9.30 1.32 -4.28
C ALA A 394 -10.74 1.83 -4.58
N VAL A 395 -11.00 2.16 -5.84
CA VAL A 395 -12.35 2.59 -6.29
C VAL A 395 -13.31 1.41 -6.36
N ALA A 396 -12.85 0.27 -6.88
CA ALA A 396 -13.69 -0.94 -7.02
C ALA A 396 -14.29 -1.41 -5.71
N LEU A 397 -13.49 -1.42 -4.65
CA LEU A 397 -13.89 -1.90 -3.32
C LEU A 397 -14.45 -0.79 -2.42
N ASN A 398 -14.56 0.45 -2.94
CA ASN A 398 -14.94 1.63 -2.16
C ASN A 398 -14.13 1.71 -0.85
N ALA A 399 -12.81 1.49 -0.93
CA ALA A 399 -11.94 1.43 0.24
C ALA A 399 -11.88 2.78 1.00
N GLY A 400 -12.12 3.88 0.28
CA GLY A 400 -12.15 5.23 0.84
C GLY A 400 -10.78 5.84 1.11
N GLN A 401 -9.69 5.06 1.09
CA GLN A 401 -8.33 5.51 1.34
C GLN A 401 -7.33 4.81 0.43
N ILE A 402 -6.27 5.54 0.03
CA ILE A 402 -5.13 5.00 -0.72
C ILE A 402 -3.83 5.59 -0.21
N LYS A 403 -2.84 4.73 0.06
CA LYS A 403 -1.47 5.09 0.42
C LYS A 403 -0.57 4.75 -0.76
N THR A 404 -0.11 5.76 -1.53
CA THR A 404 0.68 5.52 -2.74
C THR A 404 1.78 6.55 -2.97
N GLY A 405 2.38 7.05 -1.87
CA GLY A 405 3.57 7.92 -1.88
C GLY A 405 3.26 9.40 -2.08
N ALA A 406 4.28 10.18 -2.35
CA ALA A 406 4.21 11.62 -2.59
C ALA A 406 3.68 11.94 -4.01
N PRO A 407 3.26 13.19 -4.28
CA PRO A 407 2.98 13.66 -5.65
C PRO A 407 4.28 13.89 -6.44
N CYS A 408 5.19 12.94 -6.36
CA CYS A 408 6.53 12.97 -6.94
C CYS A 408 6.95 11.53 -7.30
N ARG A 409 7.82 11.36 -8.32
CA ARG A 409 8.23 10.10 -8.96
C ARG A 409 7.09 9.48 -9.79
N SER A 410 7.40 9.09 -11.02
CA SER A 410 6.41 8.65 -12.02
C SER A 410 5.64 7.40 -11.59
N ASP A 411 6.30 6.49 -10.85
CA ASP A 411 5.73 5.28 -10.29
C ASP A 411 4.60 5.56 -9.27
N ARG A 412 4.68 6.68 -8.55
CA ARG A 412 3.63 7.15 -7.60
C ARG A 412 2.55 7.94 -8.35
N VAL A 413 2.98 8.93 -9.13
CA VAL A 413 2.10 9.84 -9.88
C VAL A 413 1.21 9.08 -10.86
N ALA A 414 1.66 7.95 -11.42
CA ALA A 414 0.85 7.10 -12.29
C ALA A 414 -0.48 6.67 -11.63
N LYS A 415 -0.45 6.30 -10.33
CA LYS A 415 -1.65 5.90 -9.59
C LYS A 415 -2.60 7.08 -9.39
N TYR A 416 -2.07 8.26 -9.06
CA TYR A 416 -2.87 9.49 -8.92
C TYR A 416 -3.49 9.92 -10.26
N ASN A 417 -2.73 9.85 -11.35
CA ASN A 417 -3.25 10.14 -12.70
C ASN A 417 -4.32 9.14 -13.11
N ARG A 418 -4.21 7.86 -12.71
CA ARG A 418 -5.28 6.88 -12.94
C ARG A 418 -6.56 7.23 -12.17
N LEU A 419 -6.44 7.69 -10.92
CA LEU A 419 -7.60 8.12 -10.13
C LEU A 419 -8.27 9.36 -10.73
N LEU A 420 -7.51 10.33 -11.26
CA LEU A 420 -8.07 11.47 -12.01
C LEU A 420 -8.87 11.00 -13.23
N ALA A 421 -8.33 10.04 -14.00
CA ALA A 421 -9.04 9.49 -15.15
C ALA A 421 -10.32 8.75 -14.73
N ILE A 422 -10.30 8.01 -13.61
CA ILE A 422 -11.50 7.35 -13.07
C ILE A 422 -12.54 8.38 -12.62
N GLU A 423 -12.13 9.48 -11.96
CA GLU A 423 -13.04 10.55 -11.58
C GLU A 423 -13.70 11.18 -12.80
N GLU A 424 -12.93 11.45 -13.86
CA GLU A 424 -13.47 11.97 -15.12
C GLU A 424 -14.44 10.98 -15.81
N GLU A 425 -14.13 9.69 -15.81
CA GLU A 425 -15.01 8.63 -16.34
C GLU A 425 -16.34 8.54 -15.57
N LEU A 426 -16.31 8.71 -14.25
CA LEU A 426 -17.48 8.64 -13.36
C LEU A 426 -18.35 9.90 -13.45
N LYS A 427 -17.79 11.06 -13.73
CA LYS A 427 -18.50 12.36 -13.79
C LYS A 427 -19.30 12.62 -12.51
N ASP A 428 -20.57 13.00 -12.65
CA ASP A 428 -21.49 13.27 -11.54
C ASP A 428 -21.76 12.07 -10.62
N ALA A 429 -21.37 10.86 -11.02
CA ALA A 429 -21.48 9.67 -10.19
C ALA A 429 -20.28 9.49 -9.25
N ALA A 430 -19.18 10.22 -9.45
CA ALA A 430 -18.03 10.18 -8.56
C ALA A 430 -18.43 10.65 -7.15
N ALA A 431 -17.96 9.94 -6.15
CA ALA A 431 -18.09 10.32 -4.74
C ALA A 431 -16.68 10.47 -4.14
N TYR A 432 -16.53 11.48 -3.30
CA TYR A 432 -15.31 11.70 -2.51
C TYR A 432 -15.75 12.10 -1.10
N MET A 433 -15.31 11.40 -0.08
CA MET A 433 -15.80 11.57 1.29
C MET A 433 -14.68 11.38 2.29
N GLU A 434 -14.69 12.15 3.37
CA GLU A 434 -13.83 11.91 4.52
C GLU A 434 -14.07 10.50 5.08
N PRO A 435 -13.03 9.65 5.23
CA PRO A 435 -13.20 8.27 5.68
C PRO A 435 -13.41 8.14 7.20
N PHE A 436 -13.28 9.22 7.96
CA PHE A 436 -13.25 9.22 9.44
C PHE A 436 -14.56 9.64 10.12
N CYS A 437 -15.63 9.91 9.39
CA CYS A 437 -16.90 10.43 9.93
C CYS A 437 -17.57 9.61 11.06
N LYS A 438 -16.93 8.53 11.54
CA LYS A 438 -17.45 7.63 12.60
C LYS A 438 -16.35 7.05 13.49
N ILE A 439 -15.19 7.65 13.54
CA ILE A 439 -14.19 7.32 14.57
C ILE A 439 -14.46 8.15 15.80
#